data_ee883217eddca01fa29fca2cd70fbf3c
#
_entry.id   ee883217eddca01fa29fca2cd70fbf3c
#
_cell.length_a   1.000
_cell.length_b   1.000
_cell.length_c   1.000
_cell.angle_alpha   90.00
_cell.angle_beta   90.00
_cell.angle_gamma   90.00
#
_symmetry.space_group_name_H-M   'P 1'
#
loop_
_entity.id
_entity.type
_entity.pdbx_description
1 polymer ?
#
loop_
_entity_poly.entity_id
_entity_poly.type
_entity_poly.pdbx_seq_one_letter_code
_entity_poly.pdbx_strand_id
1 'polypeptide(L)'
;MSPIERIPFTCTLDCGSRCELVAVVEDGRLVRVDTPPREDSPERPRLIPCVRGRAHRALVGARERVGTPLKRNGPRGSGAFMPISWGEALDEIAGRLQNLAARKAHSALLHITGAGSISGRGFSGASASHRFFSFWGPVTVTVGNMSNHCAGIAAQWMLGGQVPASDRATLLDARLIRLWGKNPAETHMAPNTAHFIAGARDRGARVILIDPRYTDSAILADEWVPIRPGTDAALVAAMAYVMETEGLVDRAFLETHTLGYGPYREYLLGVRDGQPKAPQWAEAISGVPAETIVRLGREYATVKPACLLPGWGPQRTLYGEQAARAFITLACMSGNMGLRGGGVASVG
;
A
#
# COMPACT_ATOMS: atom_id res chain seq x y z
N MET A 1 35.10 -29.78 6.38
CA MET A 1 34.10 -28.71 6.43
C MET A 1 33.08 -29.01 5.36
N SER A 2 31.81 -29.14 5.71
CA SER A 2 30.77 -29.33 4.71
C SER A 2 30.71 -28.11 3.79
N PRO A 3 30.37 -28.28 2.50
CA PRO A 3 30.33 -27.18 1.58
C PRO A 3 29.21 -26.19 1.97
N ILE A 4 29.54 -24.90 1.98
CA ILE A 4 28.56 -23.81 2.15
C ILE A 4 27.84 -23.65 0.84
N GLU A 5 26.52 -23.86 0.83
CA GLU A 5 25.68 -23.61 -0.32
C GLU A 5 25.08 -22.19 -0.26
N ARG A 6 25.04 -21.51 -1.40
CA ARG A 6 24.44 -20.18 -1.54
C ARG A 6 23.29 -20.27 -2.54
N ILE A 7 22.06 -20.28 -2.05
CA ILE A 7 20.86 -20.51 -2.84
C ILE A 7 20.11 -19.20 -3.02
N PRO A 8 19.99 -18.65 -4.25
CA PRO A 8 19.21 -17.47 -4.50
C PRO A 8 17.71 -17.77 -4.32
N PHE A 9 16.99 -16.85 -3.68
CA PHE A 9 15.54 -16.93 -3.55
C PHE A 9 14.91 -15.54 -3.46
N THR A 10 13.60 -15.49 -3.55
CA THR A 10 12.82 -14.24 -3.40
C THR A 10 12.09 -14.26 -2.06
N CYS A 11 12.10 -13.12 -1.38
CA CYS A 11 11.35 -12.96 -0.14
C CYS A 11 9.86 -13.28 -0.36
N THR A 12 9.31 -14.18 0.45
CA THR A 12 7.93 -14.67 0.37
C THR A 12 6.99 -14.01 1.37
N LEU A 13 7.46 -13.01 2.11
CA LEU A 13 6.61 -12.28 3.06
C LEU A 13 5.57 -11.42 2.34
N ASP A 14 4.50 -11.14 3.04
CA ASP A 14 3.26 -10.55 2.54
C ASP A 14 3.32 -9.09 2.07
N CYS A 15 4.44 -8.41 2.22
CA CYS A 15 4.58 -7.03 1.77
C CYS A 15 4.64 -6.84 0.24
N GLY A 16 4.76 -7.93 -0.53
CA GLY A 16 4.81 -7.87 -2.00
C GLY A 16 6.08 -7.26 -2.59
N SER A 17 7.07 -6.90 -1.78
CA SER A 17 8.32 -6.26 -2.24
C SER A 17 9.22 -7.18 -3.05
N ARG A 18 9.09 -8.50 -2.88
CA ARG A 18 9.81 -9.52 -3.64
C ARG A 18 11.33 -9.32 -3.65
N CYS A 19 11.91 -8.92 -2.50
CA CYS A 19 13.35 -8.69 -2.39
C CYS A 19 14.13 -9.93 -2.76
N GLU A 20 15.17 -9.76 -3.57
CA GLU A 20 16.13 -10.82 -3.89
C GLU A 20 16.99 -11.11 -2.65
N LEU A 21 17.08 -12.37 -2.27
CA LEU A 21 17.81 -12.86 -1.11
C LEU A 21 18.69 -14.04 -1.48
N VAL A 22 19.68 -14.32 -0.64
CA VAL A 22 20.54 -15.53 -0.75
C VAL A 22 20.49 -16.27 0.55
N ALA A 23 20.00 -17.50 0.52
CA ALA A 23 20.09 -18.43 1.62
C ALA A 23 21.52 -19.01 1.71
N VAL A 24 22.15 -18.85 2.85
CA VAL A 24 23.41 -19.51 3.17
C VAL A 24 23.09 -20.75 3.98
N VAL A 25 23.38 -21.92 3.41
CA VAL A 25 23.05 -23.23 3.98
C VAL A 25 24.34 -23.98 4.32
N GLU A 26 24.41 -24.48 5.54
CA GLU A 26 25.49 -25.35 6.04
C GLU A 26 24.86 -26.62 6.62
N ASP A 27 25.31 -27.77 6.22
CA ASP A 27 24.78 -29.08 6.67
C ASP A 27 23.24 -29.18 6.53
N GLY A 28 22.70 -28.68 5.43
CA GLY A 28 21.26 -28.67 5.16
C GLY A 28 20.46 -27.68 6.04
N ARG A 29 21.10 -26.81 6.82
CA ARG A 29 20.47 -25.83 7.69
C ARG A 29 20.67 -24.41 7.17
N LEU A 30 19.63 -23.63 7.15
CA LEU A 30 19.70 -22.20 6.84
C LEU A 30 20.37 -21.46 8.00
N VAL A 31 21.63 -21.05 7.81
CA VAL A 31 22.41 -20.35 8.86
C VAL A 31 22.35 -18.85 8.75
N ARG A 32 22.20 -18.30 7.54
CA ARG A 32 22.12 -16.86 7.30
C ARG A 32 21.32 -16.54 6.03
N VAL A 33 20.75 -15.34 5.98
CA VAL A 33 20.14 -14.76 4.79
C VAL A 33 20.92 -13.52 4.42
N ASP A 34 21.48 -13.53 3.22
CA ASP A 34 22.25 -12.44 2.64
C ASP A 34 21.46 -11.74 1.53
N THR A 35 21.98 -10.62 1.06
CA THR A 35 21.57 -9.96 -0.18
C THR A 35 22.53 -10.38 -1.29
N PRO A 36 22.07 -10.62 -2.52
CA PRO A 36 23.00 -10.89 -3.62
C PRO A 36 23.93 -9.70 -3.84
N PRO A 37 25.22 -9.95 -4.13
CA PRO A 37 26.14 -8.88 -4.53
C PRO A 37 25.60 -8.28 -5.83
N ARG A 38 25.35 -6.99 -5.84
CA ARG A 38 24.87 -6.24 -6.99
C ARG A 38 25.46 -4.85 -6.95
N GLU A 39 25.83 -4.34 -8.12
CA GLU A 39 26.18 -2.94 -8.25
C GLU A 39 24.94 -2.08 -8.00
N ASP A 40 25.14 -0.98 -7.33
CA ASP A 40 24.10 0.01 -7.05
C ASP A 40 24.18 1.11 -8.08
N SER A 41 23.12 1.30 -8.87
CA SER A 41 23.03 2.41 -9.81
C SER A 41 21.67 3.10 -9.71
N PRO A 42 21.56 4.36 -10.13
CA PRO A 42 20.26 5.05 -10.14
C PRO A 42 19.18 4.32 -10.93
N GLU A 43 19.57 3.63 -12.02
CA GLU A 43 18.64 2.87 -12.87
C GLU A 43 18.29 1.50 -12.31
N ARG A 44 19.19 0.94 -11.50
CA ARG A 44 19.02 -0.39 -10.88
C ARG A 44 19.47 -0.36 -9.42
N PRO A 45 18.72 0.35 -8.55
CA PRO A 45 19.10 0.47 -7.15
C PRO A 45 19.10 -0.91 -6.47
N ARG A 46 20.07 -1.10 -5.58
CA ARG A 46 20.17 -2.31 -4.78
C ARG A 46 18.94 -2.46 -3.91
N LEU A 47 18.25 -3.60 -4.02
CA LEU A 47 17.14 -3.93 -3.15
C LEU A 47 17.66 -4.32 -1.76
N ILE A 48 17.42 -3.48 -0.76
CA ILE A 48 17.82 -3.71 0.63
C ILE A 48 16.66 -4.39 1.34
N PRO A 49 16.80 -5.66 1.75
CA PRO A 49 15.74 -6.35 2.49
C PRO A 49 15.62 -5.76 3.90
N CYS A 50 14.39 -5.64 4.36
CA CYS A 50 14.09 -5.23 5.72
C CYS A 50 14.49 -6.33 6.74
N VAL A 51 14.39 -6.00 8.03
CA VAL A 51 14.67 -6.94 9.11
C VAL A 51 13.86 -8.25 9.01
N ARG A 52 12.58 -8.17 8.58
CA ARG A 52 11.72 -9.34 8.38
C ARG A 52 12.27 -10.28 7.30
N GLY A 53 12.70 -9.73 6.16
CA GLY A 53 13.35 -10.51 5.10
C GLY A 53 14.62 -11.20 5.57
N ARG A 54 15.43 -10.51 6.36
CA ARG A 54 16.66 -11.10 6.95
C ARG A 54 16.37 -12.15 8.02
N ALA A 55 15.23 -12.06 8.70
CA ALA A 55 14.81 -12.97 9.75
C ALA A 55 14.20 -14.30 9.23
N HIS A 56 14.21 -14.58 7.93
CA HIS A 56 13.69 -15.83 7.37
C HIS A 56 14.25 -17.10 8.06
N ARG A 57 15.50 -17.06 8.49
CA ARG A 57 16.11 -18.16 9.26
C ARG A 57 15.29 -18.48 10.52
N ALA A 58 14.90 -17.46 11.28
CA ALA A 58 14.10 -17.65 12.49
C ALA A 58 12.71 -18.20 12.15
N LEU A 59 12.09 -17.70 11.06
CA LEU A 59 10.80 -18.17 10.61
C LEU A 59 10.82 -19.63 10.15
N VAL A 60 11.84 -20.05 9.39
CA VAL A 60 11.95 -21.41 8.87
C VAL A 60 12.25 -22.39 10.01
N GLY A 61 13.08 -21.98 10.98
CA GLY A 61 13.48 -22.82 12.12
C GLY A 61 12.57 -22.71 13.35
N ALA A 62 11.44 -21.98 13.27
CA ALA A 62 10.54 -21.81 14.39
C ALA A 62 9.91 -23.14 14.84
N ARG A 63 9.94 -23.42 16.14
CA ARG A 63 9.38 -24.65 16.72
C ARG A 63 7.88 -24.72 16.59
N GLU A 64 7.22 -23.58 16.58
CA GLU A 64 5.76 -23.40 16.46
C GLU A 64 5.26 -23.59 15.02
N ARG A 65 6.18 -23.80 14.08
CA ARG A 65 5.84 -23.98 12.67
C ARG A 65 5.06 -25.28 12.48
N VAL A 66 3.89 -25.19 11.88
CA VAL A 66 3.08 -26.36 11.51
C VAL A 66 3.77 -27.13 10.39
N GLY A 67 4.24 -28.33 10.69
CA GLY A 67 5.00 -29.19 9.77
C GLY A 67 4.16 -30.25 9.04
N THR A 68 2.94 -30.51 9.52
CA THR A 68 2.02 -31.52 8.96
C THR A 68 0.60 -30.98 8.90
N PRO A 69 -0.28 -31.55 8.06
CA PRO A 69 -1.69 -31.21 8.10
C PRO A 69 -2.29 -31.47 9.49
N LEU A 70 -3.18 -30.57 9.91
CA LEU A 70 -3.86 -30.68 11.19
C LEU A 70 -5.36 -30.79 10.98
N LYS A 71 -5.99 -31.78 11.58
CA LYS A 71 -7.44 -31.93 11.63
C LYS A 71 -7.98 -31.51 12.99
N ARG A 72 -9.06 -30.75 13.02
CA ARG A 72 -9.70 -30.36 14.27
C ARG A 72 -10.23 -31.59 15.01
N ASN A 73 -9.88 -31.72 16.30
CA ASN A 73 -10.28 -32.79 17.19
C ASN A 73 -11.02 -32.20 18.40
N GLY A 74 -12.26 -31.77 18.18
CA GLY A 74 -13.08 -31.17 19.21
C GLY A 74 -14.10 -30.15 18.67
N PRO A 75 -14.84 -29.48 19.56
CA PRO A 75 -15.79 -28.45 19.19
C PRO A 75 -15.11 -27.26 18.46
N ARG A 76 -15.90 -26.55 17.65
CA ARG A 76 -15.41 -25.31 17.03
C ARG A 76 -15.01 -24.31 18.12
N GLY A 77 -13.81 -23.73 17.99
CA GLY A 77 -13.26 -22.77 18.96
C GLY A 77 -12.44 -23.40 20.09
N SER A 78 -12.40 -24.75 20.23
CA SER A 78 -11.61 -25.41 21.29
C SER A 78 -10.09 -25.29 21.11
N GLY A 79 -9.61 -24.97 19.91
CA GLY A 79 -8.18 -24.99 19.60
C GLY A 79 -7.54 -26.39 19.57
N ALA A 80 -8.34 -27.44 19.74
CA ALA A 80 -7.84 -28.82 19.72
C ALA A 80 -7.67 -29.33 18.29
N PHE A 81 -6.45 -29.72 17.94
CA PHE A 81 -6.07 -30.26 16.63
C PHE A 81 -5.23 -31.52 16.81
N MET A 82 -5.32 -32.42 15.84
CA MET A 82 -4.47 -33.60 15.76
C MET A 82 -3.74 -33.65 14.40
N PRO A 83 -2.49 -34.06 14.35
CA PRO A 83 -1.79 -34.30 13.10
C PRO A 83 -2.47 -35.43 12.30
N ILE A 84 -2.54 -35.24 10.99
CA ILE A 84 -2.98 -36.26 10.03
C ILE A 84 -1.97 -36.33 8.88
N SER A 85 -2.02 -37.41 8.10
CA SER A 85 -1.20 -37.51 6.91
C SER A 85 -1.68 -36.62 5.78
N TRP A 86 -0.80 -36.30 4.83
CA TRP A 86 -1.20 -35.59 3.61
C TRP A 86 -2.23 -36.37 2.79
N GLY A 87 -2.13 -37.72 2.75
CA GLY A 87 -3.12 -38.56 2.10
C GLY A 87 -4.51 -38.36 2.67
N GLU A 88 -4.65 -38.51 3.99
CA GLU A 88 -5.93 -38.32 4.69
C GLU A 88 -6.50 -36.90 4.49
N ALA A 89 -5.65 -35.88 4.54
CA ALA A 89 -6.09 -34.50 4.32
C ALA A 89 -6.63 -34.29 2.90
N LEU A 90 -5.91 -34.77 1.89
CA LEU A 90 -6.28 -34.63 0.50
C LEU A 90 -7.54 -35.44 0.14
N ASP A 91 -7.65 -36.67 0.67
CA ASP A 91 -8.82 -37.53 0.43
C ASP A 91 -10.07 -36.92 1.05
N GLU A 92 -9.98 -36.39 2.25
CA GLU A 92 -11.12 -35.71 2.90
C GLU A 92 -11.55 -34.46 2.13
N ILE A 93 -10.60 -33.63 1.69
CA ILE A 93 -10.90 -32.43 0.90
C ILE A 93 -11.51 -32.81 -0.44
N ALA A 94 -10.92 -33.76 -1.16
CA ALA A 94 -11.42 -34.25 -2.44
C ALA A 94 -12.83 -34.81 -2.33
N GLY A 95 -13.11 -35.65 -1.32
CA GLY A 95 -14.41 -36.22 -1.09
C GLY A 95 -15.50 -35.14 -0.82
N ARG A 96 -15.17 -34.09 -0.07
CA ARG A 96 -16.10 -32.96 0.17
C ARG A 96 -16.36 -32.17 -1.13
N LEU A 97 -15.33 -31.92 -1.93
CA LEU A 97 -15.46 -31.22 -3.22
C LEU A 97 -16.29 -32.03 -4.20
N GLN A 98 -16.06 -33.34 -4.31
CA GLN A 98 -16.83 -34.25 -5.14
C GLN A 98 -18.31 -34.29 -4.73
N ASN A 99 -18.61 -34.32 -3.43
CA ASN A 99 -19.99 -34.26 -2.93
C ASN A 99 -20.69 -32.95 -3.33
N LEU A 100 -20.02 -31.81 -3.22
CA LEU A 100 -20.57 -30.52 -3.68
C LEU A 100 -20.82 -30.53 -5.20
N ALA A 101 -19.89 -31.05 -5.97
CA ALA A 101 -20.01 -31.13 -7.43
C ALA A 101 -21.18 -32.04 -7.84
N ALA A 102 -21.32 -33.24 -7.22
CA ALA A 102 -22.40 -34.18 -7.49
C ALA A 102 -23.78 -33.56 -7.21
N ARG A 103 -23.87 -32.68 -6.22
CA ARG A 103 -25.08 -31.94 -5.86
C ARG A 103 -25.29 -30.67 -6.69
N LYS A 104 -24.42 -30.36 -7.64
CA LYS A 104 -24.37 -29.10 -8.39
C LYS A 104 -24.34 -27.86 -7.47
N ALA A 105 -23.73 -27.98 -6.30
CA ALA A 105 -23.68 -26.97 -5.24
C ALA A 105 -22.30 -26.28 -5.17
N HIS A 106 -21.65 -26.03 -6.28
CA HIS A 106 -20.31 -25.41 -6.33
C HIS A 106 -20.27 -24.04 -5.65
N SER A 107 -21.31 -23.23 -5.82
CA SER A 107 -21.43 -21.90 -5.19
C SER A 107 -21.56 -21.91 -3.67
N ALA A 108 -21.83 -23.07 -3.07
CA ALA A 108 -21.81 -23.23 -1.61
C ALA A 108 -20.38 -23.18 -1.03
N LEU A 109 -19.35 -23.28 -1.88
CA LEU A 109 -17.97 -23.10 -1.50
C LEU A 109 -17.60 -21.61 -1.60
N LEU A 110 -17.18 -21.03 -0.49
CA LEU A 110 -16.62 -19.67 -0.46
C LEU A 110 -15.09 -19.77 -0.57
N HIS A 111 -14.54 -19.24 -1.67
CA HIS A 111 -13.12 -19.14 -1.91
C HIS A 111 -12.59 -17.78 -1.44
N ILE A 112 -11.88 -17.77 -0.32
CA ILE A 112 -11.28 -16.58 0.26
C ILE A 112 -9.80 -16.60 -0.06
N THR A 113 -9.31 -15.57 -0.76
CA THR A 113 -7.90 -15.39 -1.08
C THR A 113 -7.44 -14.00 -0.66
N GLY A 114 -6.13 -13.85 -0.52
CA GLY A 114 -5.49 -12.58 -0.21
C GLY A 114 -4.20 -12.39 -1.00
N ALA A 115 -3.70 -11.17 -1.01
CA ALA A 115 -2.52 -10.77 -1.78
C ALA A 115 -1.20 -10.96 -1.03
N GLY A 116 -1.12 -11.72 0.04
CA GLY A 116 0.08 -11.91 0.83
C GLY A 116 1.24 -12.55 0.04
N SER A 117 1.56 -13.79 0.30
CA SER A 117 2.68 -14.53 -0.31
C SER A 117 2.47 -14.78 -1.81
N ILE A 118 2.68 -13.75 -2.64
CA ILE A 118 2.50 -13.80 -4.09
C ILE A 118 3.83 -13.83 -4.87
N SER A 119 4.89 -14.32 -4.27
CA SER A 119 6.19 -14.38 -4.91
C SER A 119 6.34 -15.59 -5.82
N GLY A 120 6.44 -15.30 -7.13
CA GLY A 120 6.71 -16.30 -8.15
C GLY A 120 5.50 -17.15 -8.54
N ARG A 121 5.67 -17.91 -9.63
CA ARG A 121 4.60 -18.74 -10.21
C ARG A 121 4.24 -19.95 -9.35
N GLY A 122 5.22 -20.53 -8.65
CA GLY A 122 5.03 -21.75 -7.83
C GLY A 122 4.54 -21.47 -6.40
N PHE A 123 4.63 -20.24 -5.92
CA PHE A 123 4.36 -19.90 -4.53
C PHE A 123 3.17 -18.96 -4.34
N SER A 124 2.44 -18.68 -5.39
CA SER A 124 1.21 -17.88 -5.29
C SER A 124 0.03 -18.79 -4.98
N GLY A 125 -0.32 -18.93 -3.71
CA GLY A 125 -1.49 -19.69 -3.28
C GLY A 125 -2.78 -19.18 -3.92
N ALA A 126 -2.93 -17.86 -4.06
CA ALA A 126 -4.07 -17.26 -4.75
C ALA A 126 -4.15 -17.70 -6.23
N SER A 127 -3.06 -17.62 -6.98
CA SER A 127 -3.04 -18.03 -8.39
C SER A 127 -3.30 -19.52 -8.57
N ALA A 128 -2.71 -20.37 -7.72
CA ALA A 128 -2.90 -21.81 -7.77
C ALA A 128 -4.35 -22.20 -7.45
N SER A 129 -4.94 -21.63 -6.40
CA SER A 129 -6.32 -21.92 -6.01
C SER A 129 -7.33 -21.35 -7.01
N HIS A 130 -7.12 -20.16 -7.56
CA HIS A 130 -7.97 -19.65 -8.65
C HIS A 130 -7.92 -20.55 -9.87
N ARG A 131 -6.73 -21.02 -10.27
CA ARG A 131 -6.59 -21.97 -11.36
C ARG A 131 -7.35 -23.27 -11.10
N PHE A 132 -7.20 -23.84 -9.89
CA PHE A 132 -7.89 -25.06 -9.51
C PHE A 132 -9.42 -24.89 -9.61
N PHE A 133 -9.98 -23.86 -9.00
CA PHE A 133 -11.41 -23.65 -8.98
C PHE A 133 -11.99 -23.23 -10.34
N SER A 134 -11.20 -22.64 -11.21
CA SER A 134 -11.61 -22.37 -12.61
C SER A 134 -11.91 -23.66 -13.40
N PHE A 135 -11.25 -24.76 -13.05
CA PHE A 135 -11.54 -26.07 -13.65
C PHE A 135 -12.60 -26.87 -12.87
N TRP A 136 -12.64 -26.68 -11.55
CA TRP A 136 -13.55 -27.47 -10.71
C TRP A 136 -15.01 -26.99 -10.84
N GLY A 137 -15.28 -25.71 -10.94
CA GLY A 137 -16.61 -25.14 -11.10
C GLY A 137 -16.76 -23.73 -10.49
N PRO A 138 -17.93 -23.09 -10.70
CA PRO A 138 -18.18 -21.73 -10.26
C PRO A 138 -18.33 -21.67 -8.73
N VAL A 139 -17.35 -21.11 -8.05
CA VAL A 139 -17.35 -20.89 -6.60
C VAL A 139 -17.74 -19.45 -6.26
N THR A 140 -18.24 -19.25 -5.04
CA THR A 140 -18.42 -17.91 -4.50
C THR A 140 -17.06 -17.31 -4.14
N VAL A 141 -16.79 -16.11 -4.58
CA VAL A 141 -15.52 -15.39 -4.31
C VAL A 141 -15.78 -14.10 -3.54
N THR A 142 -14.77 -13.64 -2.81
CA THR A 142 -14.81 -12.31 -2.21
C THR A 142 -14.39 -11.26 -3.24
N VAL A 143 -15.07 -10.12 -3.24
CA VAL A 143 -14.73 -8.96 -4.08
C VAL A 143 -14.23 -7.84 -3.19
N GLY A 144 -13.08 -7.28 -3.55
CA GLY A 144 -12.44 -6.21 -2.79
C GLY A 144 -11.73 -6.71 -1.53
N ASN A 145 -11.11 -5.80 -0.85
CA ASN A 145 -10.44 -6.06 0.43
C ASN A 145 -10.30 -4.76 1.22
N MET A 146 -10.17 -4.88 2.54
CA MET A 146 -9.97 -3.75 3.45
C MET A 146 -8.58 -3.09 3.27
N SER A 147 -7.64 -3.81 2.67
CA SER A 147 -6.25 -3.39 2.63
C SER A 147 -6.03 -2.16 1.73
N ASN A 148 -6.53 -2.18 0.49
CA ASN A 148 -6.24 -1.16 -0.52
C ASN A 148 -7.34 -0.96 -1.57
N HIS A 149 -8.48 -1.61 -1.42
CA HIS A 149 -9.50 -1.65 -2.48
C HIS A 149 -10.09 -0.26 -2.77
N CYS A 150 -10.36 0.54 -1.74
CA CYS A 150 -10.89 1.90 -1.91
C CYS A 150 -9.93 2.80 -2.72
N ALA A 151 -8.63 2.72 -2.45
CA ALA A 151 -7.64 3.46 -3.23
C ALA A 151 -7.56 2.97 -4.69
N GLY A 152 -7.63 1.65 -4.90
CA GLY A 152 -7.66 1.05 -6.24
C GLY A 152 -8.89 1.47 -7.07
N ILE A 153 -10.08 1.46 -6.46
CA ILE A 153 -11.31 1.92 -7.11
C ILE A 153 -11.24 3.42 -7.43
N ALA A 154 -10.78 4.25 -6.48
CA ALA A 154 -10.62 5.67 -6.72
C ALA A 154 -9.69 5.96 -7.90
N ALA A 155 -8.55 5.25 -7.97
CA ALA A 155 -7.62 5.36 -9.08
C ALA A 155 -8.24 4.93 -10.40
N GLN A 156 -8.99 3.81 -10.41
CA GLN A 156 -9.69 3.33 -11.60
C GLN A 156 -10.71 4.34 -12.12
N TRP A 157 -11.50 4.96 -11.24
CA TRP A 157 -12.51 5.93 -11.63
C TRP A 157 -11.91 7.26 -12.10
N MET A 158 -10.78 7.67 -11.53
CA MET A 158 -10.21 8.98 -11.83
C MET A 158 -9.11 8.95 -12.89
N LEU A 159 -8.40 7.84 -13.02
CA LEU A 159 -7.20 7.74 -13.84
C LEU A 159 -7.26 6.58 -14.85
N GLY A 160 -8.36 5.82 -14.86
CA GLY A 160 -8.57 4.70 -15.78
C GLY A 160 -7.77 3.42 -15.45
N GLY A 161 -7.02 3.40 -14.34
CA GLY A 161 -6.24 2.24 -13.93
C GLY A 161 -6.19 2.08 -12.42
N GLN A 162 -6.07 0.84 -11.95
CA GLN A 162 -6.08 0.56 -10.50
C GLN A 162 -4.79 0.99 -9.77
N VAL A 163 -3.69 1.13 -10.47
CA VAL A 163 -2.38 1.46 -9.87
C VAL A 163 -1.62 2.43 -10.80
N PRO A 164 -2.12 3.63 -11.02
CA PRO A 164 -1.29 4.65 -11.63
C PRO A 164 -0.31 5.14 -10.56
N ALA A 165 0.95 4.98 -10.83
CA ALA A 165 1.98 5.28 -9.85
C ALA A 165 3.21 5.86 -10.54
N SER A 166 3.78 6.89 -9.95
CA SER A 166 5.13 7.31 -10.29
C SER A 166 6.14 6.27 -9.81
N ASP A 167 7.20 6.05 -10.55
CA ASP A 167 8.31 5.21 -10.09
C ASP A 167 8.98 5.86 -8.86
N ARG A 168 9.36 5.06 -7.88
CA ARG A 168 9.96 5.54 -6.63
C ARG A 168 11.29 6.24 -6.82
N ALA A 169 12.06 5.86 -7.84
CA ALA A 169 13.31 6.55 -8.17
C ALA A 169 13.06 8.01 -8.53
N THR A 170 11.87 8.36 -9.01
CA THR A 170 11.54 9.77 -9.30
C THR A 170 11.44 10.65 -8.05
N LEU A 171 11.29 10.05 -6.85
CA LEU A 171 11.33 10.80 -5.59
C LEU A 171 12.64 11.59 -5.42
N LEU A 172 13.74 11.12 -6.01
CA LEU A 172 15.02 11.82 -6.00
C LEU A 172 14.98 13.19 -6.68
N ASP A 173 13.98 13.46 -7.50
CA ASP A 173 13.76 14.72 -8.21
C ASP A 173 12.74 15.62 -7.50
N ALA A 174 12.08 15.13 -6.46
CA ALA A 174 11.12 15.91 -5.69
C ALA A 174 11.80 17.00 -4.86
N ARG A 175 11.10 18.13 -4.72
CA ARG A 175 11.47 19.21 -3.79
C ARG A 175 10.63 19.20 -2.52
N LEU A 176 9.45 18.62 -2.60
CA LEU A 176 8.55 18.43 -1.48
C LEU A 176 7.97 17.01 -1.55
N ILE A 177 8.05 16.27 -0.45
CA ILE A 177 7.44 14.94 -0.30
C ILE A 177 6.49 14.99 0.89
N ARG A 178 5.25 14.58 0.69
CA ARG A 178 4.28 14.42 1.77
C ARG A 178 3.98 12.95 2.00
N LEU A 179 4.50 12.42 3.09
CA LEU A 179 4.12 11.10 3.60
C LEU A 179 2.76 11.25 4.30
N TRP A 180 1.71 10.67 3.74
CA TRP A 180 0.37 10.85 4.26
C TRP A 180 -0.24 9.49 4.67
N GLY A 181 -0.29 9.24 5.97
CA GLY A 181 -0.71 7.94 6.50
C GLY A 181 0.16 6.78 6.00
N LYS A 182 1.43 7.06 5.70
CA LYS A 182 2.41 6.12 5.16
C LYS A 182 3.64 6.03 6.03
N ASN A 183 3.97 4.81 6.45
CA ASN A 183 5.11 4.53 7.32
C ASN A 183 6.13 3.60 6.63
N PRO A 184 6.95 4.11 5.68
CA PRO A 184 7.92 3.29 4.94
C PRO A 184 9.08 2.77 5.80
N ALA A 185 9.31 3.30 6.99
CA ALA A 185 10.32 2.77 7.92
C ALA A 185 9.89 1.42 8.52
N GLU A 186 8.58 1.20 8.72
CA GLU A 186 8.02 -0.02 9.28
C GLU A 186 7.35 -0.90 8.19
N THR A 187 6.56 -0.30 7.32
CA THR A 187 5.77 -1.00 6.29
C THR A 187 6.46 -0.92 4.94
N HIS A 188 7.24 -1.93 4.63
CA HIS A 188 8.04 -1.99 3.40
C HIS A 188 7.26 -2.54 2.20
N MET A 189 6.11 -1.98 1.89
CA MET A 189 5.31 -2.44 0.74
C MET A 189 5.93 -2.17 -0.63
N ALA A 190 7.02 -1.47 -0.64
CA ALA A 190 7.81 -1.25 -1.82
C ALA A 190 9.27 -1.12 -1.37
N PRO A 191 10.17 -1.96 -1.89
CA PRO A 191 11.57 -1.92 -1.48
C PRO A 191 12.16 -0.55 -1.79
N ASN A 192 13.06 -0.10 -0.92
CA ASN A 192 13.82 1.14 -1.07
C ASN A 192 13.03 2.45 -1.00
N THR A 193 11.74 2.47 -0.68
CA THR A 193 11.00 3.74 -0.55
C THR A 193 11.66 4.68 0.46
N ALA A 194 12.02 4.17 1.65
CA ALA A 194 12.73 4.96 2.65
C ALA A 194 14.10 5.46 2.16
N HIS A 195 14.83 4.64 1.39
CA HIS A 195 16.11 5.01 0.79
C HIS A 195 15.95 6.17 -0.20
N PHE A 196 14.96 6.13 -1.08
CA PHE A 196 14.71 7.22 -2.03
C PHE A 196 14.24 8.50 -1.34
N ILE A 197 13.47 8.41 -0.26
CA ILE A 197 13.09 9.58 0.55
C ILE A 197 14.32 10.20 1.21
N ALA A 198 15.18 9.39 1.83
CA ALA A 198 16.42 9.86 2.43
C ALA A 198 17.32 10.54 1.36
N GLY A 199 17.49 9.89 0.21
CA GLY A 199 18.27 10.46 -0.91
C GLY A 199 17.67 11.75 -1.47
N ALA A 200 16.35 11.91 -1.45
CA ALA A 200 15.71 13.18 -1.82
C ALA A 200 16.01 14.28 -0.80
N ARG A 201 15.95 13.97 0.50
CA ARG A 201 16.35 14.92 1.55
C ARG A 201 17.80 15.36 1.45
N ASP A 202 18.72 14.43 1.17
CA ASP A 202 20.13 14.74 0.96
C ASP A 202 20.33 15.71 -0.22
N ARG A 203 19.36 15.76 -1.15
CA ARG A 203 19.31 16.70 -2.29
C ARG A 203 18.51 17.98 -1.99
N GLY A 204 18.07 18.17 -0.74
CA GLY A 204 17.35 19.36 -0.29
C GLY A 204 15.82 19.29 -0.39
N ALA A 205 15.24 18.12 -0.65
CA ALA A 205 13.80 17.96 -0.60
C ALA A 205 13.28 18.09 0.86
N ARG A 206 12.19 18.84 1.04
CA ARG A 206 11.47 18.88 2.31
C ARG A 206 10.51 17.71 2.41
N VAL A 207 10.45 17.05 3.57
CA VAL A 207 9.58 15.92 3.84
C VAL A 207 8.63 16.26 4.99
N ILE A 208 7.33 16.15 4.76
CA ILE A 208 6.28 16.37 5.76
C ILE A 208 5.54 15.05 6.00
N LEU A 209 5.48 14.60 7.24
CA LEU A 209 4.70 13.44 7.67
C LEU A 209 3.34 13.91 8.19
N ILE A 210 2.26 13.50 7.55
CA ILE A 210 0.87 13.71 8.01
C ILE A 210 0.35 12.34 8.46
N ASP A 211 0.25 12.12 9.76
CA ASP A 211 -0.11 10.82 10.32
C ASP A 211 -0.69 11.00 11.73
N PRO A 212 -1.72 10.22 12.12
CA PRO A 212 -2.24 10.24 13.49
C PRO A 212 -1.19 9.92 14.56
N ARG A 213 -0.16 9.16 14.20
CA ARG A 213 0.92 8.72 15.09
C ARG A 213 2.26 9.34 14.68
N TYR A 214 3.10 9.61 15.67
CA TYR A 214 4.52 9.86 15.44
C TYR A 214 5.21 8.51 15.16
N THR A 215 5.21 8.11 13.87
CA THR A 215 5.73 6.82 13.45
C THR A 215 7.25 6.81 13.27
N ASP A 216 7.86 5.63 13.11
CA ASP A 216 9.30 5.51 12.83
C ASP A 216 9.73 6.27 11.56
N SER A 217 8.80 6.50 10.64
CA SER A 217 9.06 7.33 9.45
C SER A 217 9.27 8.82 9.76
N ALA A 218 8.98 9.26 10.97
CA ALA A 218 9.29 10.63 11.39
C ALA A 218 10.79 10.95 11.32
N ILE A 219 11.67 9.96 11.42
CA ILE A 219 13.12 10.14 11.20
C ILE A 219 13.44 10.62 9.77
N LEU A 220 12.57 10.36 8.82
CA LEU A 220 12.68 10.79 7.43
C LEU A 220 12.01 12.14 7.18
N ALA A 221 11.28 12.69 8.15
CA ALA A 221 10.50 13.91 8.00
C ALA A 221 11.18 15.11 8.67
N ASP A 222 10.96 16.29 8.11
CA ASP A 222 11.37 17.58 8.69
C ASP A 222 10.26 18.15 9.57
N GLU A 223 9.02 17.67 9.37
CA GLU A 223 7.84 18.09 10.13
C GLU A 223 6.87 16.92 10.26
N TRP A 224 6.21 16.81 11.44
CA TRP A 224 5.07 15.94 11.65
C TRP A 224 3.82 16.76 11.92
N VAL A 225 2.76 16.45 11.20
CA VAL A 225 1.43 17.07 11.36
C VAL A 225 0.46 15.99 11.83
N PRO A 226 0.05 16.00 13.09
CA PRO A 226 -0.95 15.07 13.62
C PRO A 226 -2.32 15.35 12.99
N ILE A 227 -3.04 14.29 12.65
CA ILE A 227 -4.38 14.37 12.08
C ILE A 227 -5.31 13.37 12.76
N ARG A 228 -6.58 13.70 12.97
CA ARG A 228 -7.55 12.71 13.43
C ARG A 228 -7.77 11.64 12.35
N PRO A 229 -7.79 10.34 12.70
CA PRO A 229 -8.02 9.26 11.74
C PRO A 229 -9.33 9.44 10.96
N GLY A 230 -9.29 9.20 9.64
CA GLY A 230 -10.45 9.24 8.77
C GLY A 230 -10.93 10.63 8.36
N THR A 231 -10.15 11.68 8.63
CA THR A 231 -10.50 13.07 8.30
C THR A 231 -9.66 13.65 7.15
N ASP A 232 -8.91 12.80 6.48
CA ASP A 232 -7.96 13.16 5.43
C ASP A 232 -8.62 13.93 4.28
N ALA A 233 -9.81 13.51 3.85
CA ALA A 233 -10.55 14.17 2.78
C ALA A 233 -10.95 15.62 3.13
N ALA A 234 -11.27 15.88 4.42
CA ALA A 234 -11.58 17.22 4.88
C ALA A 234 -10.35 18.13 4.88
N LEU A 235 -9.21 17.64 5.35
CA LEU A 235 -7.95 18.38 5.30
C LEU A 235 -7.56 18.72 3.87
N VAL A 236 -7.65 17.75 2.94
CA VAL A 236 -7.35 17.98 1.53
C VAL A 236 -8.33 18.99 0.90
N ALA A 237 -9.62 18.91 1.21
CA ALA A 237 -10.61 19.85 0.70
C ALA A 237 -10.31 21.30 1.14
N ALA A 238 -9.86 21.49 2.40
CA ALA A 238 -9.51 22.83 2.86
C ALA A 238 -8.19 23.34 2.24
N MET A 239 -7.21 22.49 2.02
CA MET A 239 -6.01 22.85 1.25
C MET A 239 -6.40 23.27 -0.19
N ALA A 240 -7.29 22.51 -0.83
CA ALA A 240 -7.82 22.82 -2.16
C ALA A 240 -8.62 24.13 -2.17
N TYR A 241 -9.38 24.40 -1.10
CA TYR A 241 -10.07 25.68 -0.92
C TYR A 241 -9.09 26.85 -0.88
N VAL A 242 -8.00 26.74 -0.12
CA VAL A 242 -6.96 27.77 -0.07
C VAL A 242 -6.36 27.99 -1.47
N MET A 243 -6.02 26.92 -2.17
CA MET A 243 -5.46 27.01 -3.53
C MET A 243 -6.44 27.70 -4.49
N GLU A 244 -7.72 27.40 -4.39
CA GLU A 244 -8.76 27.99 -5.24
C GLU A 244 -8.94 29.47 -4.94
N THR A 245 -9.09 29.85 -3.67
CA THR A 245 -9.38 31.22 -3.26
C THR A 245 -8.19 32.16 -3.39
N GLU A 246 -6.99 31.63 -3.36
CA GLU A 246 -5.76 32.42 -3.53
C GLU A 246 -5.22 32.39 -4.97
N GLY A 247 -5.94 31.76 -5.92
CA GLY A 247 -5.53 31.73 -7.33
C GLY A 247 -4.29 30.88 -7.61
N LEU A 248 -3.98 29.90 -6.76
CA LEU A 248 -2.81 29.03 -6.84
C LEU A 248 -3.03 27.76 -7.66
N VAL A 249 -4.21 27.64 -8.27
CA VAL A 249 -4.61 26.46 -9.05
C VAL A 249 -4.03 26.54 -10.47
N ASP A 250 -3.49 25.42 -10.97
CA ASP A 250 -3.06 25.30 -12.36
C ASP A 250 -4.28 25.12 -13.29
N ARG A 251 -4.85 26.26 -13.73
CA ARG A 251 -6.04 26.27 -14.58
C ARG A 251 -5.80 25.58 -15.91
N ALA A 252 -4.63 25.81 -16.52
CA ALA A 252 -4.32 25.24 -17.83
C ALA A 252 -4.30 23.70 -17.77
N PHE A 253 -3.70 23.13 -16.71
CA PHE A 253 -3.73 21.69 -16.51
C PHE A 253 -5.16 21.18 -16.32
N LEU A 254 -5.95 21.83 -15.48
CA LEU A 254 -7.32 21.39 -15.19
C LEU A 254 -8.21 21.42 -16.43
N GLU A 255 -8.11 22.46 -17.26
CA GLU A 255 -8.90 22.62 -18.49
C GLU A 255 -8.55 21.60 -19.55
N THR A 256 -7.27 21.24 -19.67
CA THR A 256 -6.80 20.36 -20.74
C THR A 256 -6.74 18.88 -20.36
N HIS A 257 -6.60 18.54 -19.07
CA HIS A 257 -6.33 17.18 -18.61
C HIS A 257 -7.36 16.62 -17.63
N THR A 258 -8.40 17.39 -17.24
CA THR A 258 -9.38 16.92 -16.27
C THR A 258 -10.81 17.17 -16.70
N LEU A 259 -11.73 16.40 -16.10
CA LEU A 259 -13.16 16.57 -16.21
C LEU A 259 -13.78 16.73 -14.81
N GLY A 260 -14.83 17.56 -14.71
CA GLY A 260 -15.63 17.68 -13.48
C GLY A 260 -15.04 18.61 -12.42
N TYR A 261 -14.06 19.44 -12.74
CA TYR A 261 -13.51 20.41 -11.78
C TYR A 261 -14.53 21.47 -11.35
N GLY A 262 -15.39 21.95 -12.25
CA GLY A 262 -16.41 22.95 -11.94
C GLY A 262 -17.29 22.55 -10.73
N PRO A 263 -17.96 21.41 -10.77
CA PRO A 263 -18.72 20.88 -9.63
C PRO A 263 -17.93 20.71 -8.33
N TYR A 264 -16.65 20.35 -8.42
CA TYR A 264 -15.79 20.26 -7.23
C TYR A 264 -15.45 21.63 -6.66
N ARG A 265 -15.19 22.60 -7.52
CA ARG A 265 -15.02 24.01 -7.13
C ARG A 265 -16.23 24.55 -6.39
N GLU A 266 -17.45 24.30 -6.91
CA GLU A 266 -18.70 24.68 -6.25
C GLU A 266 -18.83 24.08 -4.85
N TYR A 267 -18.45 22.80 -4.71
CA TYR A 267 -18.40 22.13 -3.41
C TYR A 267 -17.40 22.78 -2.46
N LEU A 268 -16.18 23.09 -2.93
CA LEU A 268 -15.17 23.78 -2.11
C LEU A 268 -15.64 25.11 -1.59
N LEU A 269 -16.28 25.91 -2.46
CA LEU A 269 -16.78 27.25 -2.13
C LEU A 269 -18.11 27.26 -1.35
N GLY A 270 -18.69 26.08 -1.09
CA GLY A 270 -19.94 25.96 -0.36
C GLY A 270 -21.19 26.37 -1.17
N VAL A 271 -21.10 26.47 -2.49
CA VAL A 271 -22.22 26.87 -3.36
C VAL A 271 -23.37 25.86 -3.28
N ARG A 272 -23.06 24.58 -3.08
CA ARG A 272 -24.06 23.50 -3.07
C ARG A 272 -24.71 23.25 -1.73
N ASP A 273 -23.97 23.44 -0.64
CA ASP A 273 -24.39 23.05 0.71
C ASP A 273 -24.32 24.20 1.73
N GLY A 274 -24.03 25.41 1.27
CA GLY A 274 -23.88 26.58 2.13
C GLY A 274 -22.66 26.58 3.03
N GLN A 275 -21.78 25.54 2.91
CA GLN A 275 -20.64 25.38 3.80
C GLN A 275 -19.32 25.42 3.01
N PRO A 276 -18.61 26.57 2.96
CA PRO A 276 -17.26 26.65 2.42
C PRO A 276 -16.32 25.69 3.16
N LYS A 277 -15.46 24.99 2.40
CA LYS A 277 -14.49 24.06 2.96
C LYS A 277 -13.22 24.80 3.44
N ALA A 278 -13.45 25.90 4.16
CA ALA A 278 -12.40 26.78 4.66
C ALA A 278 -11.49 26.07 5.68
N PRO A 279 -10.26 26.58 5.95
CA PRO A 279 -9.35 26.00 6.92
C PRO A 279 -9.95 25.75 8.29
N GLN A 280 -10.76 26.68 8.81
CA GLN A 280 -11.41 26.57 10.13
C GLN A 280 -12.45 25.43 10.15
N TRP A 281 -13.18 25.20 9.05
CA TRP A 281 -14.07 24.06 8.92
C TRP A 281 -13.29 22.73 9.04
N ALA A 282 -12.14 22.62 8.37
CA ALA A 282 -11.33 21.41 8.43
C ALA A 282 -10.58 21.26 9.74
N GLU A 283 -10.18 22.34 10.40
CA GLU A 283 -9.58 22.31 11.73
C GLU A 283 -10.52 21.65 12.75
N ALA A 284 -11.79 22.06 12.77
CA ALA A 284 -12.79 21.46 13.65
C ALA A 284 -12.93 19.94 13.44
N ILE A 285 -12.79 19.46 12.19
CA ILE A 285 -12.91 18.06 11.81
C ILE A 285 -11.61 17.30 12.08
N SER A 286 -10.49 17.80 11.55
CA SER A 286 -9.21 17.08 11.48
C SER A 286 -8.32 17.28 12.70
N GLY A 287 -8.53 18.36 13.44
CA GLY A 287 -7.67 18.79 14.53
C GLY A 287 -6.36 19.45 14.06
N VAL A 288 -6.16 19.60 12.74
CA VAL A 288 -5.01 20.33 12.20
C VAL A 288 -5.30 21.83 12.24
N PRO A 289 -4.44 22.67 12.84
CA PRO A 289 -4.67 24.11 12.94
C PRO A 289 -4.89 24.78 11.58
N ALA A 290 -5.83 25.72 11.50
CA ALA A 290 -6.20 26.41 10.25
C ALA A 290 -4.98 27.07 9.58
N GLU A 291 -4.10 27.69 10.34
CA GLU A 291 -2.84 28.26 9.85
C GLU A 291 -1.91 27.24 9.21
N THR A 292 -1.83 26.04 9.80
CA THR A 292 -1.08 24.91 9.22
C THR A 292 -1.71 24.46 7.91
N ILE A 293 -3.03 24.38 7.83
CA ILE A 293 -3.76 24.02 6.60
C ILE A 293 -3.47 25.01 5.50
N VAL A 294 -3.52 26.31 5.78
CA VAL A 294 -3.20 27.39 4.82
C VAL A 294 -1.77 27.22 4.30
N ARG A 295 -0.82 27.06 5.20
CA ARG A 295 0.59 26.85 4.84
C ARG A 295 0.79 25.61 3.98
N LEU A 296 0.20 24.48 4.38
CA LEU A 296 0.28 23.23 3.61
C LEU A 296 -0.33 23.39 2.21
N GLY A 297 -1.46 24.08 2.08
CA GLY A 297 -2.09 24.36 0.77
C GLY A 297 -1.17 25.19 -0.12
N ARG A 298 -0.69 26.31 0.37
CA ARG A 298 0.21 27.22 -0.38
C ARG A 298 1.52 26.52 -0.79
N GLU A 299 2.16 25.82 0.13
CA GLU A 299 3.41 25.13 -0.12
C GLU A 299 3.25 24.05 -1.20
N TYR A 300 2.16 23.26 -1.16
CA TYR A 300 1.93 22.22 -2.17
C TYR A 300 1.62 22.80 -3.56
N ALA A 301 0.99 23.95 -3.62
CA ALA A 301 0.69 24.64 -4.87
C ALA A 301 1.93 25.26 -5.52
N THR A 302 2.85 25.78 -4.71
CA THR A 302 3.96 26.61 -5.20
C THR A 302 5.28 25.87 -5.33
N VAL A 303 5.53 24.85 -4.52
CA VAL A 303 6.74 24.02 -4.62
C VAL A 303 6.55 22.96 -5.70
N LYS A 304 7.45 22.94 -6.69
CA LYS A 304 7.43 21.96 -7.80
C LYS A 304 8.82 21.41 -8.06
N PRO A 305 8.96 20.09 -8.28
CA PRO A 305 7.95 19.04 -8.16
C PRO A 305 7.59 18.73 -6.69
N ALA A 306 6.28 18.55 -6.42
CA ALA A 306 5.78 18.11 -5.13
C ALA A 306 5.04 16.77 -5.24
N CYS A 307 5.45 15.81 -4.43
CA CYS A 307 4.90 14.45 -4.43
C CYS A 307 4.01 14.20 -3.21
N LEU A 308 2.80 13.69 -3.43
CA LEU A 308 1.99 13.05 -2.40
C LEU A 308 2.30 11.56 -2.37
N LEU A 309 2.64 11.04 -1.21
CA LEU A 309 2.93 9.64 -0.98
C LEU A 309 1.90 9.07 0.03
N PRO A 310 0.66 8.81 -0.41
CA PRO A 310 -0.37 8.29 0.47
C PRO A 310 -0.09 6.83 0.82
N GLY A 311 -0.30 6.49 2.09
CA GLY A 311 -0.39 5.12 2.55
C GLY A 311 -1.81 4.57 2.45
N TRP A 312 -2.01 3.37 2.97
CA TRP A 312 -3.33 2.76 3.01
C TRP A 312 -4.14 3.11 4.26
N GLY A 313 -3.55 3.82 5.22
CA GLY A 313 -4.27 4.29 6.42
C GLY A 313 -5.51 5.10 6.08
N PRO A 314 -5.39 6.18 5.31
CA PRO A 314 -6.51 7.06 4.98
C PRO A 314 -7.70 6.39 4.30
N GLN A 315 -7.46 5.35 3.49
CA GLN A 315 -8.53 4.66 2.76
C GLN A 315 -9.21 3.53 3.56
N ARG A 316 -8.68 3.17 4.75
CA ARG A 316 -9.23 2.10 5.61
C ARG A 316 -10.30 2.62 6.57
N THR A 317 -11.14 3.49 6.09
CA THR A 317 -12.26 4.12 6.82
C THR A 317 -13.54 4.03 6.02
N LEU A 318 -14.66 4.37 6.63
CA LEU A 318 -15.92 4.54 5.89
C LEU A 318 -15.74 5.63 4.82
N TYR A 319 -16.13 5.33 3.58
CA TYR A 319 -15.91 6.20 2.41
C TYR A 319 -14.42 6.52 2.15
N GLY A 320 -13.53 5.58 2.44
CA GLY A 320 -12.08 5.79 2.32
C GLY A 320 -11.60 6.09 0.90
N GLU A 321 -12.39 5.74 -0.15
CA GLU A 321 -12.14 6.14 -1.52
C GLU A 321 -12.16 7.66 -1.72
N GLN A 322 -12.85 8.42 -0.85
CA GLN A 322 -12.89 9.88 -0.95
C GLN A 322 -11.53 10.51 -0.60
N ALA A 323 -10.80 9.95 0.35
CA ALA A 323 -9.44 10.39 0.65
C ALA A 323 -8.52 10.19 -0.56
N ALA A 324 -8.57 9.01 -1.19
CA ALA A 324 -7.76 8.70 -2.36
C ALA A 324 -8.11 9.60 -3.56
N ARG A 325 -9.41 9.86 -3.80
CA ARG A 325 -9.88 10.81 -4.83
C ARG A 325 -9.38 12.22 -4.55
N ALA A 326 -9.46 12.67 -3.30
CA ALA A 326 -9.01 13.99 -2.89
C ALA A 326 -7.51 14.19 -3.14
N PHE A 327 -6.66 13.19 -2.87
CA PHE A 327 -5.22 13.25 -3.16
C PHE A 327 -4.95 13.43 -4.65
N ILE A 328 -5.63 12.66 -5.50
CA ILE A 328 -5.49 12.77 -6.96
C ILE A 328 -5.93 14.17 -7.43
N THR A 329 -7.08 14.65 -6.94
CA THR A 329 -7.60 15.97 -7.27
C THR A 329 -6.63 17.08 -6.86
N LEU A 330 -6.07 17.03 -5.66
CA LEU A 330 -5.10 18.02 -5.18
C LEU A 330 -3.84 18.08 -6.04
N ALA A 331 -3.35 16.91 -6.49
CA ALA A 331 -2.20 16.82 -7.38
C ALA A 331 -2.50 17.42 -8.76
N CYS A 332 -3.72 17.21 -9.29
CA CYS A 332 -4.16 17.86 -10.53
C CYS A 332 -4.28 19.39 -10.36
N MET A 333 -4.90 19.85 -9.27
CA MET A 333 -5.06 21.29 -8.99
C MET A 333 -3.73 22.04 -8.91
N SER A 334 -2.70 21.40 -8.38
CA SER A 334 -1.38 22.01 -8.26
C SER A 334 -0.54 21.94 -9.54
N GLY A 335 -0.99 21.19 -10.57
CA GLY A 335 -0.18 20.91 -11.76
C GLY A 335 1.07 20.06 -11.48
N ASN A 336 1.08 19.30 -10.37
CA ASN A 336 2.16 18.35 -10.06
C ASN A 336 1.98 17.00 -10.75
N MET A 337 0.77 16.69 -11.25
CA MET A 337 0.50 15.46 -11.96
C MET A 337 1.27 15.41 -13.28
N GLY A 338 1.96 14.29 -13.54
CA GLY A 338 2.79 14.12 -14.74
C GLY A 338 4.21 14.70 -14.65
N LEU A 339 4.54 15.46 -13.61
CA LEU A 339 5.91 15.91 -13.38
C LEU A 339 6.75 14.80 -12.77
N ARG A 340 7.99 14.63 -13.26
CA ARG A 340 8.95 13.74 -12.62
C ARG A 340 9.28 14.25 -11.20
N GLY A 341 9.10 13.41 -10.20
CA GLY A 341 9.21 13.79 -8.80
C GLY A 341 7.97 14.44 -8.19
N GLY A 342 6.89 14.57 -8.98
CA GLY A 342 5.61 15.15 -8.57
C GLY A 342 4.46 14.15 -8.58
N GLY A 343 3.25 14.66 -8.41
CA GLY A 343 2.00 13.92 -8.50
C GLY A 343 1.67 13.08 -7.26
N VAL A 344 0.92 12.00 -7.49
CA VAL A 344 0.60 11.01 -6.47
C VAL A 344 1.43 9.78 -6.76
N ALA A 345 2.43 9.52 -5.93
CA ALA A 345 3.18 8.28 -6.05
C ALA A 345 2.43 7.15 -5.36
N SER A 346 2.62 5.98 -5.94
CA SER A 346 1.87 4.79 -5.59
C SER A 346 1.69 4.50 -4.13
N VAL A 347 0.60 4.06 -4.02
CA VAL A 347 -0.01 3.15 -3.13
C VAL A 347 0.84 1.97 -2.70
N GLY A 348 1.35 1.99 -1.52
CA GLY A 348 1.96 0.85 -0.90
C GLY A 348 3.42 0.86 -0.87
#